data_d7450692ee3f0777953310cfbce0fa8f
#
_entry.id   d7450692ee3f0777953310cfbce0fa8f
#
_cell.length_a   1.000
_cell.length_b   1.000
_cell.length_c   1.000
_cell.angle_alpha   90.00
_cell.angle_beta   90.00
_cell.angle_gamma   90.00
#
_symmetry.space_group_name_H-M   'P 1'
#
loop_
_entity.id
_entity.type
_entity.pdbx_description
1 polymer ?
#
loop_
_entity_poly.entity_id
_entity_poly.type
_entity_poly.pdbx_seq_one_letter_code
_entity_poly.pdbx_strand_id
1 'polypeptide(L)'
;MITSLGEKIRVEHIKLFDCSRRHDVSKCAAVVKSGGVIVFPTDTVYGIGCDPYNHTAVSRVFVIKARKTGKPLPILASTMKDVKNIALLDYRASILARKYWPGQLTLVCPLLDSNISSLLVSNREAVAVRIPGNKCTLELVTECGFLVGTSANISGKAPARNIRQILSSSLKGFDAMLDGGYMTHEKESTIVDLSKKDHSNIVREGAIRSEDIRETLSTGGLTN
;
A
#
# COMPACT_ATOMS: atom_id res chain seq x y z
N MET A 1 -4.36 8.20 -48.21
CA MET A 1 -4.95 7.05 -47.53
C MET A 1 -3.96 6.62 -46.45
N ILE A 2 -4.17 7.01 -45.19
CA ILE A 2 -3.37 6.59 -44.02
C ILE A 2 -4.34 5.86 -43.12
N THR A 3 -4.20 4.54 -43.09
CA THR A 3 -4.99 3.64 -42.27
C THR A 3 -4.58 3.81 -40.81
N SER A 4 -5.49 4.29 -39.98
CA SER A 4 -5.38 4.29 -38.52
C SER A 4 -5.49 2.83 -38.03
N LEU A 5 -4.38 2.23 -37.65
CA LEU A 5 -4.35 1.05 -36.80
C LEU A 5 -4.76 1.46 -35.39
N GLY A 6 -6.04 1.27 -35.08
CA GLY A 6 -6.53 1.38 -33.72
C GLY A 6 -5.85 0.34 -32.84
N GLU A 7 -5.04 0.77 -31.88
CA GLU A 7 -4.60 -0.05 -30.76
C GLU A 7 -5.83 -0.51 -29.99
N LYS A 8 -6.33 -1.70 -30.29
CA LYS A 8 -7.22 -2.44 -29.39
C LYS A 8 -6.43 -2.72 -28.11
N ILE A 9 -6.63 -1.88 -27.11
CA ILE A 9 -6.09 -2.10 -25.78
C ILE A 9 -6.67 -3.45 -25.30
N ARG A 10 -5.81 -4.45 -25.17
CA ARG A 10 -6.14 -5.78 -24.63
C ARG A 10 -6.60 -5.66 -23.18
N VAL A 11 -7.90 -5.53 -22.98
CA VAL A 11 -8.57 -5.74 -21.68
C VAL A 11 -8.73 -7.25 -21.39
N GLU A 12 -8.33 -8.10 -22.32
CA GLU A 12 -8.70 -9.53 -22.41
C GLU A 12 -8.09 -10.45 -21.34
N HIS A 13 -7.24 -9.97 -20.41
CA HIS A 13 -6.61 -10.88 -19.45
C HIS A 13 -6.63 -10.43 -17.98
N ILE A 14 -7.35 -9.34 -17.63
CA ILE A 14 -7.45 -8.90 -16.24
C ILE A 14 -8.47 -9.77 -15.51
N LYS A 15 -8.03 -10.52 -14.49
CA LYS A 15 -8.91 -11.31 -13.63
C LYS A 15 -9.65 -10.39 -12.66
N LEU A 16 -10.97 -10.47 -12.62
CA LEU A 16 -11.81 -9.74 -11.67
C LEU A 16 -12.27 -10.70 -10.56
N PHE A 17 -12.04 -10.33 -9.31
CA PHE A 17 -12.41 -11.04 -8.10
C PHE A 17 -13.29 -10.17 -7.22
N ASP A 18 -14.05 -10.79 -6.31
CA ASP A 18 -15.02 -10.13 -5.44
C ASP A 18 -14.61 -10.30 -3.96
N CYS A 19 -14.48 -9.20 -3.23
CA CYS A 19 -14.17 -9.17 -1.79
C CYS A 19 -15.18 -9.90 -0.91
N SER A 20 -16.44 -10.03 -1.35
CA SER A 20 -17.47 -10.75 -0.59
C SER A 20 -17.26 -12.27 -0.60
N ARG A 21 -16.40 -12.76 -1.49
CA ARG A 21 -16.13 -14.19 -1.69
C ARG A 21 -14.71 -14.54 -1.24
N ARG A 22 -14.60 -15.20 -0.10
CA ARG A 22 -13.29 -15.63 0.44
C ARG A 22 -12.44 -16.40 -0.59
N HIS A 23 -13.07 -17.26 -1.40
CA HIS A 23 -12.37 -17.99 -2.47
C HIS A 23 -11.72 -17.05 -3.52
N ASP A 24 -12.38 -15.93 -3.82
CA ASP A 24 -11.83 -14.95 -4.76
C ASP A 24 -10.66 -14.18 -4.14
N VAL A 25 -10.70 -13.87 -2.84
CA VAL A 25 -9.56 -13.30 -2.11
C VAL A 25 -8.36 -14.25 -2.18
N SER A 26 -8.57 -15.56 -1.95
CA SER A 26 -7.50 -16.58 -2.05
C SER A 26 -6.94 -16.70 -3.48
N LYS A 27 -7.78 -16.63 -4.50
CA LYS A 27 -7.32 -16.59 -5.90
C LYS A 27 -6.49 -15.34 -6.21
N CYS A 28 -6.90 -14.18 -5.68
CA CYS A 28 -6.16 -12.94 -5.83
C CYS A 28 -4.78 -13.04 -5.13
N ALA A 29 -4.73 -13.62 -3.93
CA ALA A 29 -3.47 -13.89 -3.22
C ALA A 29 -2.55 -14.84 -4.02
N ALA A 30 -3.11 -15.85 -4.69
CA ALA A 30 -2.34 -16.74 -5.57
C ALA A 30 -1.70 -16.00 -6.76
N VAL A 31 -2.39 -14.99 -7.32
CA VAL A 31 -1.80 -14.11 -8.36
C VAL A 31 -0.59 -13.36 -7.80
N VAL A 32 -0.68 -12.79 -6.59
CA VAL A 32 0.44 -12.11 -5.93
C VAL A 32 1.62 -13.06 -5.72
N LYS A 33 1.37 -14.25 -5.15
CA LYS A 33 2.40 -15.27 -4.88
C LYS A 33 3.09 -15.79 -6.16
N SER A 34 2.41 -15.73 -7.30
CA SER A 34 3.00 -16.06 -8.61
C SER A 34 3.72 -14.88 -9.28
N GLY A 35 3.94 -13.75 -8.57
CA GLY A 35 4.66 -12.58 -9.08
C GLY A 35 3.76 -11.59 -9.83
N GLY A 36 2.44 -11.70 -9.69
CA GLY A 36 1.49 -10.78 -10.29
C GLY A 36 1.38 -9.44 -9.54
N VAL A 37 0.91 -8.43 -10.27
CA VAL A 37 0.52 -7.12 -9.75
C VAL A 37 -0.99 -7.03 -9.72
N ILE A 38 -1.55 -6.63 -8.58
CA ILE A 38 -2.99 -6.59 -8.38
C ILE A 38 -3.46 -5.19 -7.96
N VAL A 39 -4.74 -4.91 -8.23
CA VAL A 39 -5.48 -3.77 -7.69
C VAL A 39 -6.46 -4.28 -6.64
N PHE A 40 -6.57 -3.59 -5.49
CA PHE A 40 -7.37 -4.02 -4.34
C PHE A 40 -7.96 -2.84 -3.58
N PRO A 41 -9.08 -3.00 -2.87
CA PRO A 41 -9.65 -1.93 -2.05
C PRO A 41 -8.78 -1.68 -0.82
N THR A 42 -8.89 -0.48 -0.20
CA THR A 42 -8.35 -0.21 1.14
C THR A 42 -9.35 0.61 1.95
N ASP A 43 -9.02 0.89 3.20
CA ASP A 43 -9.77 1.82 4.05
C ASP A 43 -9.57 3.31 3.70
N THR A 44 -8.89 3.59 2.57
CA THR A 44 -8.70 4.93 2.02
C THR A 44 -9.20 4.99 0.57
N VAL A 45 -8.38 4.57 -0.37
CA VAL A 45 -8.65 4.54 -1.82
C VAL A 45 -8.24 3.17 -2.36
N TYR A 46 -8.55 2.86 -3.62
CA TYR A 46 -8.01 1.63 -4.20
C TYR A 46 -6.48 1.65 -4.23
N GLY A 47 -5.88 0.52 -3.86
CA GLY A 47 -4.45 0.28 -3.89
C GLY A 47 -4.03 -0.55 -5.10
N ILE A 48 -2.74 -0.44 -5.47
CA ILE A 48 -2.04 -1.35 -6.38
C ILE A 48 -0.81 -1.88 -5.69
N GLY A 49 -0.52 -3.17 -5.88
CA GLY A 49 0.62 -3.79 -5.22
C GLY A 49 0.94 -5.19 -5.71
N CYS A 50 1.95 -5.76 -5.06
CA CYS A 50 2.55 -7.06 -5.39
C CYS A 50 3.29 -7.60 -4.17
N ASP A 51 3.94 -8.75 -4.29
CA ASP A 51 4.86 -9.30 -3.30
C ASP A 51 6.08 -8.35 -3.11
N PRO A 52 6.37 -7.85 -1.88
CA PRO A 52 7.51 -6.97 -1.61
C PRO A 52 8.89 -7.66 -1.78
N TYR A 53 8.95 -8.97 -1.78
CA TYR A 53 10.17 -9.74 -1.99
C TYR A 53 10.45 -10.01 -3.48
N ASN A 54 9.46 -9.84 -4.34
CA ASN A 54 9.63 -10.01 -5.79
C ASN A 54 10.06 -8.69 -6.45
N HIS A 55 11.36 -8.50 -6.64
CA HIS A 55 11.94 -7.29 -7.24
C HIS A 55 11.34 -6.94 -8.61
N THR A 56 11.09 -7.96 -9.46
CA THR A 56 10.48 -7.76 -10.79
C THR A 56 9.06 -7.24 -10.68
N ALA A 57 8.23 -7.82 -9.79
CA ALA A 57 6.86 -7.36 -9.56
C ALA A 57 6.83 -5.94 -8.97
N VAL A 58 7.72 -5.62 -8.02
CA VAL A 58 7.88 -4.26 -7.47
C VAL A 58 8.26 -3.27 -8.57
N SER A 59 9.22 -3.60 -9.42
CA SER A 59 9.62 -2.76 -10.57
C SER A 59 8.45 -2.50 -11.52
N ARG A 60 7.60 -3.53 -11.79
CA ARG A 60 6.37 -3.36 -12.58
C ARG A 60 5.41 -2.36 -11.95
N VAL A 61 5.24 -2.34 -10.62
CA VAL A 61 4.39 -1.34 -9.94
C VAL A 61 4.91 0.07 -10.19
N PHE A 62 6.22 0.32 -10.14
CA PHE A 62 6.80 1.62 -10.46
C PHE A 62 6.53 2.03 -11.91
N VAL A 63 6.70 1.11 -12.87
CA VAL A 63 6.43 1.35 -14.30
C VAL A 63 4.94 1.66 -14.53
N ILE A 64 4.03 0.82 -14.00
CA ILE A 64 2.57 0.99 -14.12
C ILE A 64 2.12 2.36 -13.59
N LYS A 65 2.72 2.83 -12.50
CA LYS A 65 2.40 4.12 -11.88
C LYS A 65 3.12 5.31 -12.53
N ALA A 66 4.01 5.11 -13.49
CA ALA A 66 4.95 6.13 -13.98
C ALA A 66 5.66 6.85 -12.81
N ARG A 67 6.05 6.08 -11.76
CA ARG A 67 6.64 6.60 -10.53
C ARG A 67 8.16 6.57 -10.62
N LYS A 68 8.80 7.68 -10.29
CA LYS A 68 10.26 7.74 -10.16
C LYS A 68 10.73 6.82 -9.04
N THR A 69 11.81 6.07 -9.28
CA THR A 69 12.55 5.35 -8.23
C THR A 69 13.07 6.36 -7.18
N GLY A 70 13.29 5.88 -5.94
CA GLY A 70 13.70 6.78 -4.84
C GLY A 70 12.54 7.38 -4.03
N LYS A 71 11.28 7.09 -4.41
CA LYS A 71 10.10 7.33 -3.57
C LYS A 71 9.50 5.99 -3.16
N PRO A 72 9.94 5.39 -2.03
CA PRO A 72 9.52 4.07 -1.60
C PRO A 72 8.00 3.90 -1.54
N LEU A 73 7.53 2.67 -1.66
CA LEU A 73 6.13 2.31 -1.53
C LEU A 73 5.91 1.61 -0.19
N PRO A 74 4.77 1.85 0.50
CA PRO A 74 4.47 1.15 1.73
C PRO A 74 4.29 -0.36 1.53
N ILE A 75 4.65 -1.10 2.59
CA ILE A 75 4.36 -2.52 2.74
C ILE A 75 3.20 -2.66 3.73
N LEU A 76 2.18 -3.39 3.32
CA LEU A 76 1.04 -3.75 4.15
C LEU A 76 1.33 -5.06 4.86
N ALA A 77 1.03 -5.10 6.15
CA ALA A 77 1.09 -6.28 7.01
C ALA A 77 -0.28 -6.54 7.64
N SER A 78 -0.53 -7.77 8.10
CA SER A 78 -1.81 -8.12 8.72
C SER A 78 -1.81 -7.93 10.24
N THR A 79 -0.65 -8.03 10.88
CA THR A 79 -0.52 -7.93 12.35
C THR A 79 0.69 -7.09 12.78
N MET A 80 0.66 -6.61 14.03
CA MET A 80 1.82 -5.96 14.67
C MET A 80 3.04 -6.90 14.75
N LYS A 81 2.82 -8.20 14.88
CA LYS A 81 3.89 -9.20 14.89
C LYS A 81 4.60 -9.22 13.53
N ASP A 82 3.84 -9.22 12.44
CA ASP A 82 4.40 -9.20 11.08
C ASP A 82 5.21 -7.92 10.83
N VAL A 83 4.67 -6.76 11.24
CA VAL A 83 5.41 -5.49 11.11
C VAL A 83 6.76 -5.55 11.82
N LYS A 84 6.81 -6.10 13.04
CA LYS A 84 8.05 -6.22 13.82
C LYS A 84 9.10 -7.15 13.21
N ASN A 85 8.72 -8.00 12.27
CA ASN A 85 9.67 -8.83 11.52
C ASN A 85 10.43 -8.02 10.45
N ILE A 86 9.85 -6.94 9.94
CA ILE A 86 10.40 -6.16 8.83
C ILE A 86 10.84 -4.74 9.20
N ALA A 87 10.33 -4.20 10.32
CA ALA A 87 10.58 -2.81 10.74
C ALA A 87 10.75 -2.69 12.26
N LEU A 88 11.73 -1.91 12.69
CA LEU A 88 11.94 -1.58 14.10
C LEU A 88 10.93 -0.53 14.55
N LEU A 89 10.01 -0.91 15.42
CA LEU A 89 9.07 0.00 16.03
C LEU A 89 9.61 0.48 17.38
N ASP A 90 10.11 1.70 17.44
CA ASP A 90 10.48 2.36 18.69
C ASP A 90 9.20 2.71 19.50
N TYR A 91 9.39 3.38 20.65
CA TYR A 91 8.29 3.78 21.52
C TYR A 91 7.27 4.68 20.78
N ARG A 92 7.73 5.67 19.99
CA ARG A 92 6.89 6.60 19.23
C ARG A 92 6.04 5.85 18.19
N ALA A 93 6.70 4.99 17.41
CA ALA A 93 6.03 4.14 16.41
C ALA A 93 5.01 3.21 17.08
N SER A 94 5.34 2.65 18.24
CA SER A 94 4.46 1.74 19.00
C SER A 94 3.20 2.45 19.52
N ILE A 95 3.30 3.70 19.99
CA ILE A 95 2.14 4.50 20.44
C ILE A 95 1.22 4.81 19.25
N LEU A 96 1.77 5.34 18.16
CA LEU A 96 1.00 5.66 16.96
C LEU A 96 0.34 4.40 16.36
N ALA A 97 1.08 3.30 16.29
CA ALA A 97 0.56 2.04 15.79
C ALA A 97 -0.62 1.52 16.64
N ARG A 98 -0.51 1.54 17.97
CA ARG A 98 -1.61 1.12 18.86
C ARG A 98 -2.88 1.95 18.71
N LYS A 99 -2.75 3.26 18.44
CA LYS A 99 -3.89 4.16 18.30
C LYS A 99 -4.54 4.09 16.92
N TYR A 100 -3.76 3.93 15.86
CA TYR A 100 -4.22 4.14 14.48
C TYR A 100 -4.18 2.88 13.59
N TRP A 101 -3.71 1.73 14.08
CA TRP A 101 -3.74 0.46 13.36
C TRP A 101 -4.70 -0.54 14.01
N PRO A 102 -5.44 -1.29 13.19
CA PRO A 102 -5.57 -1.21 11.72
C PRO A 102 -6.22 0.10 11.28
N GLY A 103 -5.62 0.77 10.24
CA GLY A 103 -6.20 2.04 9.78
C GLY A 103 -5.31 2.86 8.86
N GLN A 104 -5.59 4.17 8.84
CA GLN A 104 -5.15 5.11 7.82
C GLN A 104 -3.77 5.76 8.10
N LEU A 105 -2.92 5.08 8.85
CA LEU A 105 -1.56 5.53 9.19
C LEU A 105 -0.51 4.66 8.50
N THR A 106 0.48 5.30 7.89
CA THR A 106 1.72 4.68 7.40
C THR A 106 2.89 5.21 8.21
N LEU A 107 3.73 4.32 8.74
CA LEU A 107 4.94 4.67 9.48
C LEU A 107 6.17 4.31 8.64
N VAL A 108 7.14 5.23 8.56
CA VAL A 108 8.46 4.94 8.02
C VAL A 108 9.38 4.67 9.21
N CYS A 109 9.93 3.45 9.27
CA CYS A 109 10.71 2.95 10.41
C CYS A 109 12.02 2.32 9.91
N PRO A 110 13.04 2.18 10.79
CA PRO A 110 14.26 1.45 10.43
C PRO A 110 13.94 0.03 9.95
N LEU A 111 14.61 -0.38 8.86
CA LEU A 111 14.46 -1.70 8.23
C LEU A 111 15.14 -2.79 9.07
N LEU A 112 14.49 -3.94 9.20
CA LEU A 112 15.07 -5.15 9.82
C LEU A 112 15.31 -6.27 8.82
N ASP A 113 14.46 -6.40 7.79
CA ASP A 113 14.55 -7.48 6.80
C ASP A 113 15.18 -7.01 5.49
N SER A 114 16.44 -7.38 5.27
CA SER A 114 17.21 -7.02 4.07
C SER A 114 16.79 -7.77 2.79
N ASN A 115 15.92 -8.77 2.88
CA ASN A 115 15.41 -9.51 1.70
C ASN A 115 14.32 -8.73 0.95
N ILE A 116 13.76 -7.69 1.57
CA ILE A 116 12.80 -6.81 0.92
C ILE A 116 13.45 -6.11 -0.28
N SER A 117 12.71 -6.01 -1.39
CA SER A 117 13.19 -5.31 -2.59
C SER A 117 13.75 -3.93 -2.26
N SER A 118 14.98 -3.66 -2.68
CA SER A 118 15.68 -2.40 -2.47
C SER A 118 14.92 -1.17 -3.02
N LEU A 119 14.00 -1.37 -3.98
CA LEU A 119 13.12 -0.32 -4.49
C LEU A 119 12.11 0.19 -3.45
N LEU A 120 11.84 -0.59 -2.39
CA LEU A 120 10.90 -0.24 -1.31
C LEU A 120 11.59 0.38 -0.10
N VAL A 121 12.92 0.42 -0.11
CA VAL A 121 13.73 0.86 1.02
C VAL A 121 14.27 2.27 0.76
N SER A 122 14.03 3.20 1.70
CA SER A 122 14.58 4.54 1.65
C SER A 122 16.01 4.55 2.18
N ASN A 123 16.95 5.09 1.40
CA ASN A 123 18.37 5.20 1.76
C ASN A 123 19.00 3.87 2.24
N ARG A 124 18.43 2.72 1.85
CA ARG A 124 18.80 1.36 2.28
C ARG A 124 18.63 1.06 3.77
N GLU A 125 17.93 1.90 4.52
CA GLU A 125 17.85 1.80 5.99
C GLU A 125 16.45 1.90 6.55
N ALA A 126 15.46 2.35 5.75
CA ALA A 126 14.10 2.57 6.24
C ALA A 126 13.04 2.03 5.29
N VAL A 127 11.97 1.52 5.86
CA VAL A 127 10.81 0.95 5.16
C VAL A 127 9.52 1.61 5.64
N ALA A 128 8.59 1.85 4.72
CA ALA A 128 7.25 2.32 5.05
C ALA A 128 6.32 1.12 5.30
N VAL A 129 5.62 1.09 6.42
CA VAL A 129 4.76 -0.01 6.84
C VAL A 129 3.38 0.46 7.27
N ARG A 130 2.35 -0.38 7.07
CA ARG A 130 0.98 -0.10 7.48
C ARG A 130 0.20 -1.38 7.73
N ILE A 131 -0.70 -1.37 8.71
CA ILE A 131 -1.77 -2.36 8.86
C ILE A 131 -3.08 -1.69 8.40
N PRO A 132 -3.65 -2.08 7.24
CA PRO A 132 -4.84 -1.42 6.69
C PRO A 132 -6.10 -1.78 7.47
N GLY A 133 -7.07 -0.85 7.54
CA GLY A 133 -8.35 -1.04 8.25
C GLY A 133 -9.44 -1.74 7.42
N ASN A 134 -9.20 -2.06 6.15
CA ASN A 134 -10.18 -2.73 5.31
C ASN A 134 -10.13 -4.25 5.50
N LYS A 135 -11.25 -4.87 5.84
CA LYS A 135 -11.34 -6.33 6.14
C LYS A 135 -10.85 -7.20 4.99
N CYS A 136 -11.31 -6.92 3.77
CA CYS A 136 -10.90 -7.68 2.58
C CYS A 136 -9.40 -7.59 2.33
N THR A 137 -8.82 -6.39 2.50
CA THR A 137 -7.37 -6.19 2.37
C THR A 137 -6.59 -6.92 3.47
N LEU A 138 -7.09 -6.91 4.70
CA LEU A 138 -6.47 -7.68 5.80
C LEU A 138 -6.46 -9.18 5.51
N GLU A 139 -7.57 -9.74 5.00
CA GLU A 139 -7.66 -11.15 4.59
C GLU A 139 -6.65 -11.44 3.45
N LEU A 140 -6.61 -10.59 2.43
CA LEU A 140 -5.66 -10.70 1.33
C LEU A 140 -4.19 -10.67 1.82
N VAL A 141 -3.84 -9.70 2.67
CA VAL A 141 -2.48 -9.56 3.23
C VAL A 141 -2.14 -10.76 4.12
N THR A 142 -3.10 -11.26 4.91
CA THR A 142 -2.90 -12.48 5.71
C THR A 142 -2.54 -13.67 4.85
N GLU A 143 -3.18 -13.84 3.69
CA GLU A 143 -2.88 -14.92 2.77
C GLU A 143 -1.56 -14.72 2.00
N CYS A 144 -1.21 -13.47 1.69
CA CYS A 144 0.06 -13.14 1.01
C CYS A 144 1.28 -13.15 1.95
N GLY A 145 1.07 -12.95 3.26
CA GLY A 145 2.09 -12.61 4.25
C GLY A 145 2.37 -11.11 4.29
N PHE A 146 2.79 -10.53 3.18
CA PHE A 146 2.98 -9.09 2.98
C PHE A 146 2.49 -8.67 1.60
N LEU A 147 2.17 -7.38 1.44
CA LEU A 147 1.75 -6.82 0.16
C LEU A 147 2.28 -5.39 0.00
N VAL A 148 2.92 -5.07 -1.11
CA VAL A 148 3.14 -3.66 -1.47
C VAL A 148 1.78 -2.99 -1.61
N GLY A 149 1.61 -1.79 -1.08
CA GLY A 149 0.33 -1.08 -1.15
C GLY A 149 0.50 0.41 -1.39
N THR A 150 0.21 0.86 -2.60
CA THR A 150 0.17 2.29 -2.95
C THR A 150 -1.13 2.60 -3.70
N SER A 151 -1.56 3.88 -3.74
CA SER A 151 -2.79 4.27 -4.44
C SER A 151 -2.82 3.84 -5.92
N ALA A 152 -3.96 3.31 -6.37
CA ALA A 152 -4.15 2.80 -7.74
C ALA A 152 -4.41 3.95 -8.73
N ASN A 153 -3.35 4.72 -9.03
CA ASN A 153 -3.34 5.84 -9.98
C ASN A 153 -1.95 6.02 -10.60
N ILE A 154 -1.89 6.66 -11.75
CA ILE A 154 -0.64 7.22 -12.26
C ILE A 154 -0.17 8.31 -11.27
N SER A 155 1.12 8.36 -10.98
CA SER A 155 1.70 9.32 -10.04
C SER A 155 1.31 10.76 -10.37
N GLY A 156 0.78 11.48 -9.36
CA GLY A 156 0.30 12.86 -9.53
C GLY A 156 -1.14 13.00 -10.07
N LYS A 157 -1.83 11.90 -10.38
CA LYS A 157 -3.26 11.90 -10.72
C LYS A 157 -4.10 11.55 -9.49
N ALA A 158 -5.39 11.86 -9.52
CA ALA A 158 -6.32 11.50 -8.47
C ALA A 158 -6.41 9.97 -8.30
N PRO A 159 -6.47 9.46 -7.06
CA PRO A 159 -6.63 8.03 -6.79
C PRO A 159 -8.06 7.57 -7.13
N ALA A 160 -8.18 6.31 -7.56
CA ALA A 160 -9.47 5.70 -7.86
C ALA A 160 -10.20 5.25 -6.58
N ARG A 161 -11.52 5.37 -6.57
CA ARG A 161 -12.41 5.00 -5.46
C ARG A 161 -13.32 3.80 -5.78
N ASN A 162 -13.31 3.32 -7.02
CA ASN A 162 -14.01 2.12 -7.45
C ASN A 162 -13.36 1.54 -8.72
N ILE A 163 -13.74 0.31 -9.05
CA ILE A 163 -13.23 -0.43 -10.22
C ILE A 163 -13.50 0.31 -11.53
N ARG A 164 -14.66 0.96 -11.69
CA ARG A 164 -14.99 1.68 -12.93
C ARG A 164 -14.00 2.81 -13.21
N GLN A 165 -13.62 3.56 -12.18
CA GLN A 165 -12.60 4.61 -12.30
C GLN A 165 -11.23 4.05 -12.68
N ILE A 166 -10.85 2.86 -12.19
CA ILE A 166 -9.60 2.19 -12.57
C ILE A 166 -9.66 1.77 -14.04
N LEU A 167 -10.74 1.11 -14.47
CA LEU A 167 -10.88 0.66 -15.85
C LEU A 167 -10.89 1.81 -16.86
N SER A 168 -11.47 2.96 -16.50
CA SER A 168 -11.48 4.17 -17.33
C SER A 168 -10.20 4.98 -17.26
N SER A 169 -9.30 4.69 -16.30
CA SER A 169 -8.03 5.41 -16.14
C SER A 169 -6.95 4.92 -17.09
N SER A 170 -5.83 5.64 -17.12
CA SER A 170 -4.61 5.24 -17.85
C SER A 170 -3.78 4.18 -17.11
N LEU A 171 -4.22 3.73 -15.93
CA LEU A 171 -3.52 2.68 -15.17
C LEU A 171 -3.72 1.33 -15.84
N LYS A 172 -2.66 0.77 -16.40
CA LYS A 172 -2.68 -0.50 -17.15
C LYS A 172 -1.48 -1.37 -16.77
N GLY A 173 -1.52 -2.67 -17.09
CA GLY A 173 -0.39 -3.59 -16.91
C GLY A 173 -0.40 -4.36 -15.60
N PHE A 174 -1.47 -4.34 -14.82
CA PHE A 174 -1.74 -5.22 -13.68
C PHE A 174 -2.49 -6.49 -14.12
N ASP A 175 -2.42 -7.55 -13.31
CA ASP A 175 -2.87 -8.90 -13.70
C ASP A 175 -4.27 -9.23 -13.16
N ALA A 176 -4.67 -8.61 -12.03
CA ALA A 176 -5.98 -8.84 -11.43
C ALA A 176 -6.50 -7.63 -10.65
N MET A 177 -7.82 -7.60 -10.44
CA MET A 177 -8.51 -6.65 -9.57
C MET A 177 -9.38 -7.39 -8.58
N LEU A 178 -9.37 -6.93 -7.33
CA LEU A 178 -10.25 -7.36 -6.26
C LEU A 178 -11.26 -6.25 -5.98
N ASP A 179 -12.54 -6.49 -6.29
CA ASP A 179 -13.60 -5.50 -6.15
C ASP A 179 -14.14 -5.49 -4.70
N GLY A 180 -14.00 -4.38 -4.02
CA GLY A 180 -14.55 -4.11 -2.70
C GLY A 180 -15.62 -3.00 -2.70
N GLY A 181 -16.16 -2.66 -3.88
CA GLY A 181 -17.16 -1.61 -4.03
C GLY A 181 -16.57 -0.20 -4.01
N TYR A 182 -17.30 0.75 -3.47
CA TYR A 182 -16.96 2.16 -3.46
C TYR A 182 -16.23 2.56 -2.16
N MET A 183 -15.05 3.17 -2.30
CA MET A 183 -14.28 3.70 -1.17
C MET A 183 -14.81 5.08 -0.78
N THR A 184 -15.27 5.22 0.46
CA THR A 184 -15.90 6.45 0.96
C THR A 184 -14.91 7.56 1.29
N HIS A 185 -13.66 7.20 1.62
CA HIS A 185 -12.61 8.18 1.92
C HIS A 185 -11.99 8.75 0.65
N GLU A 186 -11.63 10.03 0.70
CA GLU A 186 -11.03 10.76 -0.42
C GLU A 186 -9.52 10.93 -0.27
N LYS A 187 -9.05 10.90 0.97
CA LYS A 187 -7.63 11.11 1.30
C LYS A 187 -6.90 9.77 1.43
N GLU A 188 -5.65 9.75 1.01
CA GLU A 188 -4.73 8.65 1.26
C GLU A 188 -4.32 8.60 2.75
N SER A 189 -3.53 7.59 3.15
CA SER A 189 -2.99 7.49 4.51
C SER A 189 -2.07 8.67 4.86
N THR A 190 -2.08 9.08 6.12
CA THR A 190 -1.05 9.96 6.68
C THR A 190 0.25 9.20 6.81
N ILE A 191 1.38 9.83 6.46
CA ILE A 191 2.70 9.21 6.51
C ILE A 191 3.55 9.97 7.52
N VAL A 192 4.07 9.23 8.52
CA VAL A 192 4.98 9.75 9.54
C VAL A 192 6.32 9.03 9.44
N ASP A 193 7.40 9.80 9.29
CA ASP A 193 8.77 9.29 9.29
C ASP A 193 9.35 9.31 10.70
N LEU A 194 9.67 8.13 11.20
CA LEU A 194 10.29 7.84 12.50
C LEU A 194 11.60 7.07 12.32
N SER A 195 12.17 7.06 11.11
CA SER A 195 13.39 6.32 10.80
C SER A 195 14.63 6.85 11.54
N LYS A 196 14.61 8.10 11.97
CA LYS A 196 15.69 8.72 12.74
C LYS A 196 15.32 8.80 14.21
N LYS A 197 16.28 8.47 15.07
CA LYS A 197 16.15 8.62 16.53
C LYS A 197 15.82 10.08 16.89
N ASP A 198 14.93 10.27 17.85
CA ASP A 198 14.53 11.57 18.41
C ASP A 198 13.96 12.59 17.39
N HIS A 199 13.64 12.13 16.16
CA HIS A 199 13.03 12.96 15.14
C HIS A 199 11.76 12.33 14.61
N SER A 200 10.69 13.12 14.49
CA SER A 200 9.45 12.74 13.84
C SER A 200 9.10 13.75 12.76
N ASN A 201 8.82 13.29 11.56
CA ASN A 201 8.42 14.16 10.44
C ASN A 201 7.15 13.65 9.78
N ILE A 202 6.15 14.53 9.63
CA ILE A 202 4.94 14.23 8.87
C ILE A 202 5.27 14.47 7.40
N VAL A 203 5.56 13.38 6.69
CA VAL A 203 5.93 13.41 5.25
C VAL A 203 4.73 13.77 4.39
N ARG A 204 3.53 13.34 4.80
CA ARG A 204 2.28 13.63 4.13
C ARG A 204 1.14 13.61 5.13
N GLU A 205 0.37 14.69 5.19
CA GLU A 205 -0.93 14.67 5.83
C GLU A 205 -1.96 14.02 4.90
N GLY A 206 -2.70 13.06 5.43
CA GLY A 206 -3.74 12.33 4.71
C GLY A 206 -5.05 12.33 5.50
N ALA A 207 -5.59 11.16 5.77
CA ALA A 207 -6.84 10.98 6.48
C ALA A 207 -6.76 11.35 7.97
N ILE A 208 -5.58 11.24 8.59
CA ILE A 208 -5.33 11.64 9.98
C ILE A 208 -4.64 13.00 9.95
N ARG A 209 -5.14 13.97 10.75
CA ARG A 209 -4.57 15.32 10.80
C ARG A 209 -3.23 15.34 11.51
N SER A 210 -2.38 16.25 11.09
CA SER A 210 -1.05 16.45 11.69
C SER A 210 -1.11 16.77 13.18
N GLU A 211 -2.11 17.53 13.61
CA GLU A 211 -2.36 17.86 15.02
C GLU A 211 -2.60 16.60 15.84
N ASP A 212 -3.46 15.69 15.36
CA ASP A 212 -3.81 14.44 16.07
C ASP A 212 -2.58 13.52 16.25
N ILE A 213 -1.68 13.52 15.26
CA ILE A 213 -0.39 12.79 15.35
C ILE A 213 0.52 13.43 16.42
N ARG A 214 0.69 14.77 16.40
CA ARG A 214 1.53 15.49 17.37
C ARG A 214 1.01 15.34 18.79
N GLU A 215 -0.30 15.50 19.00
CA GLU A 215 -0.93 15.29 20.28
C GLU A 215 -0.70 13.87 20.81
N THR A 216 -0.86 12.85 19.95
CA THR A 216 -0.62 11.46 20.34
C THR A 216 0.82 11.22 20.78
N LEU A 217 1.79 11.82 20.09
CA LEU A 217 3.21 11.71 20.46
C LEU A 217 3.55 12.46 21.76
N SER A 218 2.92 13.61 22.03
CA SER A 218 3.16 14.38 23.25
C SER A 218 2.52 13.75 24.49
N THR A 219 1.29 13.24 24.38
CA THR A 219 0.56 12.62 25.50
C THR A 219 1.07 11.21 25.81
N GLY A 220 1.50 10.46 24.79
CA GLY A 220 2.05 9.12 24.99
C GLY A 220 3.36 9.09 25.79
N GLY A 221 4.09 10.19 25.89
CA GLY A 221 5.28 10.32 26.73
C GLY A 221 5.00 10.54 28.23
N LEU A 222 3.73 10.74 28.61
CA LEU A 222 3.33 11.07 30.00
C LEU A 222 2.76 9.87 30.78
N THR A 223 2.63 8.69 30.15
CA THR A 223 2.16 7.45 30.82
C THR A 223 3.33 6.50 31.01
N ASN A 224 4.11 6.74 32.04
CA ASN A 224 4.98 5.78 32.72
C ASN A 224 4.42 5.49 34.11
#